data_4a01042fd7108dc965eac22b1101aa0b
#
_entry.id   4a01042fd7108dc965eac22b1101aa0b
#
_cell.length_a   1.000
_cell.length_b   1.000
_cell.length_c   1.000
_cell.angle_alpha   90.00
_cell.angle_beta   90.00
_cell.angle_gamma   90.00
#
_symmetry.space_group_name_H-M   'P 1'
#
loop_
_entity.id
_entity.type
_entity.pdbx_description
1 polymer ?
#
loop_
_entity_poly.entity_id
_entity_poly.type
_entity_poly.pdbx_seq_one_letter_code
_entity_poly.pdbx_strand_id
1 'polypeptide(L)'
;MLKELMFYRSRHCEIKIWLPSLTLMMVMNLSIDCALAQQEPDLNLQAGAFSRELIVEYARELAQKPFVSNQLDPDDPLRRLSYDEFRKIIFRPDASIWRNANSLFQIQLFHPGFLATTPVQINVVEKNQSQSWPFSPKVFDYPQDLNLDDLSGVPGYAGFRLHNPINSDNKFEEFLVFLGASYFRGVGKNQFYGLSARGLTINTENDEEFPSFSEFWIERPLPESNYIIVHALLNSPSVTGAFRFKVQPGSNTEIDVDAHFFPRKDLARVGVAPLTSMFLFDASNQNFFDDYRRAVHDSDGLLIHKKNGERVWRPLANPQKVQVSSFGEGNPNGFGLLQRHQNFRDFEDDEARYDKRPSLWIEPRGNWGDGSVVLVEIPSRSETNDNVVAYWQPKQGLSGDRSYHFNYRMTWGLGPPGENIPGRVVETATGEPSFGFSGFEEREFVIDFSAGSTLSNMDSDSIRIEASSSAGKITNVSGTLVQATGDYRVYLKLNAEGVDLAELRVGLEVADQQWGETWLYRWTR
;
A
#
# COMPACT_ATOMS: atom_id res chain seq x y z
N MET A 1 2.20 6.29 11.77
CA MET A 1 1.42 5.80 12.92
C MET A 1 0.95 4.36 12.76
N LEU A 2 0.26 3.97 11.68
CA LEU A 2 -0.02 2.55 11.39
C LEU A 2 1.24 1.70 11.14
N LYS A 3 2.32 2.30 10.64
CA LYS A 3 3.61 1.62 10.47
C LYS A 3 4.18 1.09 11.79
N GLU A 4 4.09 1.82 12.88
CA GLU A 4 4.61 1.38 14.19
C GLU A 4 3.90 0.13 14.72
N LEU A 5 2.63 -0.06 14.41
CA LEU A 5 1.88 -1.26 14.80
C LEU A 5 2.29 -2.52 14.01
N MET A 6 2.89 -2.37 12.82
CA MET A 6 3.22 -3.46 11.92
C MET A 6 4.70 -3.90 11.96
N PHE A 7 5.64 -3.06 12.40
CA PHE A 7 7.08 -3.35 12.37
C PHE A 7 7.58 -4.36 13.41
N TYR A 8 6.77 -4.80 14.35
CA TYR A 8 7.25 -5.51 15.56
C TYR A 8 7.47 -7.02 15.41
N ARG A 9 7.59 -7.62 14.22
CA ARG A 9 7.67 -9.09 14.11
C ARG A 9 8.93 -9.71 13.53
N SER A 10 10.01 -9.01 13.30
CA SER A 10 11.24 -9.64 12.76
C SER A 10 12.33 -10.00 13.78
N ARG A 11 12.12 -9.77 15.08
CA ARG A 11 13.14 -10.12 16.09
C ARG A 11 12.75 -11.35 16.92
N HIS A 12 12.96 -12.55 16.37
CA HIS A 12 13.31 -13.71 17.18
C HIS A 12 14.82 -13.91 17.08
N CYS A 13 15.55 -13.22 17.95
CA CYS A 13 16.95 -13.54 18.22
C CYS A 13 16.96 -14.82 19.07
N GLU A 14 17.28 -15.96 18.46
CA GLU A 14 17.57 -17.18 19.19
C GLU A 14 18.91 -17.02 19.91
N ILE A 15 18.87 -16.73 21.20
CA ILE A 15 20.03 -16.88 22.08
C ILE A 15 20.21 -18.39 22.31
N LYS A 16 21.18 -18.98 21.62
CA LYS A 16 21.68 -20.32 21.93
C LYS A 16 22.46 -20.28 23.23
N ILE A 17 21.85 -20.71 24.31
CA ILE A 17 22.56 -21.03 25.55
C ILE A 17 23.05 -22.47 25.43
N TRP A 18 24.35 -22.62 25.35
CA TRP A 18 25.05 -23.89 25.51
C TRP A 18 25.08 -24.28 26.99
N LEU A 19 24.57 -25.44 27.35
CA LEU A 19 24.87 -26.13 28.60
C LEU A 19 25.09 -27.62 28.33
N PRO A 20 26.10 -28.23 28.96
CA PRO A 20 26.55 -29.57 28.58
C PRO A 20 25.79 -30.69 29.29
N SER A 21 25.81 -31.83 28.62
CA SER A 21 25.33 -33.16 29.03
C SER A 21 25.67 -33.59 30.45
N LEU A 22 24.75 -34.29 31.11
CA LEU A 22 25.05 -35.61 31.74
C LEU A 22 23.75 -36.35 32.18
N THR A 23 23.71 -37.64 31.80
CA THR A 23 23.25 -38.85 32.53
C THR A 23 21.78 -39.25 32.48
N LEU A 24 21.56 -40.21 31.67
CA LEU A 24 20.77 -41.45 31.70
C LEU A 24 20.06 -41.81 33.03
N MET A 25 18.72 -41.94 33.02
CA MET A 25 18.04 -43.03 33.71
C MET A 25 16.69 -43.36 33.09
N MET A 26 16.50 -44.63 32.87
CA MET A 26 15.38 -45.38 32.29
C MET A 26 14.27 -45.51 33.30
N VAL A 27 13.00 -45.15 32.98
CA VAL A 27 11.81 -45.77 33.57
C VAL A 27 10.60 -45.69 32.63
N MET A 28 10.16 -46.81 32.23
CA MET A 28 8.81 -47.34 31.94
C MET A 28 7.68 -46.46 31.39
N ASN A 29 7.14 -46.98 30.30
CA ASN A 29 5.87 -46.70 29.66
C ASN A 29 4.69 -46.67 30.63
N LEU A 30 3.91 -45.61 30.55
CA LEU A 30 2.47 -45.64 30.75
C LEU A 30 1.84 -44.71 29.72
N SER A 31 1.28 -45.31 28.67
CA SER A 31 0.44 -44.67 27.68
C SER A 31 -0.84 -44.22 28.41
N ILE A 32 -0.97 -42.92 28.59
CA ILE A 32 -2.26 -42.29 28.84
C ILE A 32 -2.56 -41.50 27.58
N ASP A 33 -3.36 -42.10 26.69
CA ASP A 33 -4.08 -41.40 25.64
C ASP A 33 -5.00 -40.36 26.30
N CYS A 34 -4.50 -39.16 26.52
CA CYS A 34 -5.32 -38.00 26.81
C CYS A 34 -5.59 -37.31 25.49
N ALA A 35 -6.62 -37.79 24.77
CA ALA A 35 -7.24 -37.03 23.70
C ALA A 35 -7.87 -35.78 24.35
N LEU A 36 -7.05 -34.73 24.48
CA LEU A 36 -7.57 -33.38 24.67
C LEU A 36 -8.25 -32.99 23.35
N ALA A 37 -9.54 -33.30 23.27
CA ALA A 37 -10.42 -32.61 22.32
C ALA A 37 -10.26 -31.12 22.64
N GLN A 38 -9.56 -30.40 21.77
CA GLN A 38 -9.56 -28.93 21.77
C GLN A 38 -11.01 -28.53 21.50
N GLN A 39 -11.74 -28.17 22.56
CA GLN A 39 -13.02 -27.47 22.42
C GLN A 39 -12.74 -26.17 21.69
N GLU A 40 -13.21 -26.08 20.44
CA GLU A 40 -13.40 -24.78 19.80
C GLU A 40 -14.19 -23.88 20.75
N PRO A 41 -13.85 -22.62 20.92
CA PRO A 41 -14.59 -21.73 21.80
C PRO A 41 -16.06 -21.76 21.43
N ASP A 42 -16.92 -21.94 22.43
CA ASP A 42 -18.39 -22.01 22.30
C ASP A 42 -18.91 -20.62 21.89
N LEU A 43 -18.85 -20.34 20.58
CA LEU A 43 -19.29 -19.11 19.96
C LEU A 43 -20.75 -19.29 19.54
N ASN A 44 -21.63 -18.48 20.09
CA ASN A 44 -23.04 -18.47 19.73
C ASN A 44 -23.20 -17.87 18.32
N LEU A 45 -23.04 -18.71 17.29
CA LEU A 45 -22.96 -18.31 15.89
C LEU A 45 -24.38 -18.12 15.32
N GLN A 46 -24.74 -16.92 14.95
CA GLN A 46 -25.92 -16.68 14.13
C GLN A 46 -25.61 -17.03 12.67
N ALA A 47 -26.19 -18.09 12.18
CA ALA A 47 -26.05 -18.49 10.77
C ALA A 47 -27.07 -17.73 9.91
N GLY A 48 -26.62 -17.17 8.80
CA GLY A 48 -27.45 -16.48 7.83
C GLY A 48 -27.08 -16.82 6.38
N ALA A 49 -28.05 -16.79 5.48
CA ALA A 49 -27.79 -16.93 4.04
C ALA A 49 -26.82 -15.84 3.58
N PHE A 50 -25.83 -16.21 2.76
CA PHE A 50 -24.82 -15.33 2.24
C PHE A 50 -24.83 -15.34 0.71
N SER A 51 -24.82 -14.14 0.14
CA SER A 51 -24.40 -13.89 -1.23
C SER A 51 -23.76 -12.50 -1.35
N ARG A 52 -22.98 -12.30 -2.40
CA ARG A 52 -22.41 -10.98 -2.70
C ARG A 52 -23.47 -9.90 -2.88
N GLU A 53 -24.57 -10.25 -3.56
CA GLU A 53 -25.68 -9.36 -3.86
C GLU A 53 -26.33 -8.84 -2.57
N LEU A 54 -26.37 -9.64 -1.51
CA LEU A 54 -26.89 -9.19 -0.21
C LEU A 54 -26.02 -8.09 0.40
N ILE A 55 -24.69 -8.17 0.26
CA ILE A 55 -23.79 -7.11 0.76
C ILE A 55 -23.97 -5.83 -0.06
N VAL A 56 -24.12 -5.94 -1.38
CA VAL A 56 -24.36 -4.79 -2.28
C VAL A 56 -25.66 -4.10 -1.92
N GLU A 57 -26.73 -4.89 -1.69
CA GLU A 57 -28.04 -4.34 -1.30
C GLU A 57 -27.98 -3.74 0.12
N TYR A 58 -27.33 -4.41 1.06
CA TYR A 58 -27.13 -3.89 2.41
C TYR A 58 -26.38 -2.55 2.40
N ALA A 59 -25.32 -2.41 1.58
CA ALA A 59 -24.62 -1.14 1.41
C ALA A 59 -25.54 -0.06 0.81
N ARG A 60 -26.39 -0.40 -0.15
CA ARG A 60 -27.37 0.50 -0.76
C ARG A 60 -28.41 0.99 0.26
N GLU A 61 -28.98 0.07 1.06
CA GLU A 61 -29.93 0.41 2.11
C GLU A 61 -29.29 1.25 3.22
N LEU A 62 -28.05 0.93 3.58
CA LEU A 62 -27.30 1.66 4.59
C LEU A 62 -27.01 3.10 4.16
N ALA A 63 -26.84 3.35 2.86
CA ALA A 63 -26.69 4.71 2.32
C ALA A 63 -27.91 5.59 2.57
N GLN A 64 -29.11 5.00 2.70
CA GLN A 64 -30.35 5.73 2.97
C GLN A 64 -30.55 6.05 4.46
N LYS A 65 -29.72 5.51 5.34
CA LYS A 65 -29.80 5.71 6.79
C LYS A 65 -28.73 6.71 7.25
N PRO A 66 -28.97 7.48 8.32
CA PRO A 66 -27.93 8.30 8.91
C PRO A 66 -26.69 7.47 9.25
N PHE A 67 -25.52 8.07 9.10
CA PHE A 67 -24.26 7.44 9.51
C PHE A 67 -24.24 7.28 11.03
N VAL A 68 -23.86 6.10 11.47
CA VAL A 68 -23.58 5.79 12.88
C VAL A 68 -22.13 5.32 12.96
N SER A 69 -21.35 5.99 13.82
CA SER A 69 -19.96 5.62 14.08
C SER A 69 -19.90 4.31 14.88
N ASN A 70 -18.98 3.44 14.53
CA ASN A 70 -18.66 2.22 15.28
C ASN A 70 -17.36 2.37 16.11
N GLN A 71 -16.89 3.61 16.33
CA GLN A 71 -15.74 3.85 17.19
C GLN A 71 -16.05 3.45 18.63
N LEU A 72 -15.04 2.94 19.33
CA LEU A 72 -15.11 2.75 20.78
C LEU A 72 -15.46 4.07 21.47
N ASP A 73 -16.18 3.99 22.58
CA ASP A 73 -16.50 5.16 23.38
C ASP A 73 -15.21 5.95 23.74
N PRO A 74 -15.23 7.29 23.72
CA PRO A 74 -14.07 8.10 24.14
C PRO A 74 -13.50 7.71 25.50
N ASP A 75 -14.33 7.24 26.42
CA ASP A 75 -13.95 6.81 27.76
C ASP A 75 -13.59 5.33 27.87
N ASP A 76 -13.66 4.56 26.76
CA ASP A 76 -13.31 3.14 26.75
C ASP A 76 -11.86 2.91 27.22
N PRO A 77 -11.62 2.00 28.17
CA PRO A 77 -10.28 1.68 28.66
C PRO A 77 -9.30 1.27 27.57
N LEU A 78 -9.76 0.62 26.51
CA LEU A 78 -8.93 0.19 25.38
C LEU A 78 -8.32 1.38 24.62
N ARG A 79 -9.00 2.54 24.57
CA ARG A 79 -8.46 3.76 23.96
C ARG A 79 -7.35 4.40 24.77
N ARG A 80 -7.29 4.12 26.08
CA ARG A 80 -6.29 4.68 27.00
C ARG A 80 -5.01 3.87 27.06
N LEU A 81 -4.97 2.69 26.43
CA LEU A 81 -3.76 1.87 26.36
C LEU A 81 -2.61 2.69 25.76
N SER A 82 -1.47 2.66 26.40
CA SER A 82 -0.23 3.12 25.80
C SER A 82 0.22 2.18 24.70
N TYR A 83 1.12 2.64 23.83
CA TYR A 83 1.72 1.79 22.81
C TYR A 83 2.40 0.54 23.43
N ASP A 84 3.12 0.73 24.56
CA ASP A 84 3.84 -0.35 25.22
C ASP A 84 2.93 -1.40 25.86
N GLU A 85 1.75 -1.02 26.30
CA GLU A 85 0.72 -1.96 26.78
C GLU A 85 0.07 -2.69 25.61
N PHE A 86 -0.37 -1.93 24.61
CA PHE A 86 -1.08 -2.48 23.45
C PHE A 86 -0.25 -3.50 22.68
N ARG A 87 1.04 -3.24 22.44
CA ARG A 87 1.93 -4.14 21.70
C ARG A 87 2.20 -5.47 22.40
N LYS A 88 1.94 -5.57 23.70
CA LYS A 88 2.09 -6.81 24.49
C LYS A 88 0.86 -7.72 24.39
N ILE A 89 -0.27 -7.23 23.86
CA ILE A 89 -1.45 -8.05 23.60
C ILE A 89 -1.18 -8.83 22.31
N ILE A 90 -0.99 -10.14 22.42
CA ILE A 90 -0.53 -10.96 21.30
C ILE A 90 -1.63 -11.96 20.92
N PHE A 91 -1.99 -12.00 19.65
CA PHE A 91 -2.88 -13.04 19.13
C PHE A 91 -2.21 -14.42 19.24
N ARG A 92 -2.92 -15.39 19.76
CA ARG A 92 -2.44 -16.76 19.91
C ARG A 92 -2.46 -17.49 18.56
N PRO A 93 -1.29 -17.90 18.02
CA PRO A 93 -1.23 -18.56 16.71
C PRO A 93 -2.00 -19.89 16.64
N ASP A 94 -2.20 -20.57 17.76
CA ASP A 94 -3.01 -21.79 17.85
C ASP A 94 -4.52 -21.52 17.70
N ALA A 95 -4.96 -20.29 17.94
CA ALA A 95 -6.33 -19.82 17.73
C ALA A 95 -6.60 -19.30 16.29
N SER A 96 -5.65 -19.44 15.36
CA SER A 96 -5.85 -19.02 13.97
C SER A 96 -7.03 -19.75 13.32
N ILE A 97 -7.93 -18.99 12.71
CA ILE A 97 -9.07 -19.57 11.97
C ILE A 97 -8.50 -20.45 10.85
N TRP A 98 -9.03 -21.64 10.70
CA TRP A 98 -8.63 -22.72 9.77
C TRP A 98 -7.24 -23.32 10.00
N ARG A 99 -6.61 -23.10 11.16
CA ARG A 99 -5.30 -23.69 11.46
C ARG A 99 -5.26 -25.22 11.29
N ASN A 100 -6.30 -25.89 11.75
CA ASN A 100 -6.42 -27.35 11.69
C ASN A 100 -7.26 -27.84 10.51
N ALA A 101 -7.63 -26.94 9.60
CA ALA A 101 -8.34 -27.27 8.38
C ALA A 101 -7.35 -27.57 7.25
N ASN A 102 -7.76 -28.39 6.30
CA ASN A 102 -7.00 -28.58 5.07
C ASN A 102 -7.19 -27.32 4.19
N SER A 103 -6.39 -26.27 4.44
CA SER A 103 -6.45 -24.98 3.76
C SER A 103 -5.05 -24.39 3.63
N LEU A 104 -4.77 -23.74 2.51
CA LEU A 104 -3.56 -22.95 2.31
C LEU A 104 -3.63 -21.55 2.97
N PHE A 105 -4.73 -21.25 3.66
CA PHE A 105 -4.94 -19.94 4.29
C PHE A 105 -5.29 -20.10 5.78
N GLN A 106 -4.78 -19.16 6.57
CA GLN A 106 -5.16 -18.99 7.98
C GLN A 106 -5.43 -17.50 8.24
N ILE A 107 -6.32 -17.22 9.20
CA ILE A 107 -6.65 -15.84 9.60
C ILE A 107 -6.23 -15.65 11.05
N GLN A 108 -5.58 -14.52 11.32
CA GLN A 108 -5.33 -14.03 12.67
C GLN A 108 -5.97 -12.65 12.82
N LEU A 109 -6.42 -12.35 14.03
CA LEU A 109 -7.22 -11.18 14.33
C LEU A 109 -6.42 -10.16 15.14
N PHE A 110 -6.73 -8.87 14.98
CA PHE A 110 -6.12 -7.81 15.78
C PHE A 110 -7.04 -7.38 16.92
N HIS A 111 -6.43 -7.20 18.09
CA HIS A 111 -7.12 -6.63 19.25
C HIS A 111 -7.42 -5.14 19.01
N PRO A 112 -8.63 -4.65 19.34
CA PRO A 112 -8.91 -3.21 19.34
C PRO A 112 -8.20 -2.53 20.51
N GLY A 113 -7.85 -1.26 20.34
CA GLY A 113 -7.22 -0.45 21.39
C GLY A 113 -6.16 0.49 20.88
N PHE A 114 -5.64 1.36 21.75
CA PHE A 114 -4.67 2.41 21.40
C PHE A 114 -5.19 3.28 20.25
N LEU A 115 -4.64 3.15 19.06
CA LEU A 115 -5.05 3.86 17.84
C LEU A 115 -6.05 3.05 16.99
N ALA A 116 -6.18 1.76 17.24
CA ALA A 116 -7.11 0.88 16.55
C ALA A 116 -8.48 0.91 17.25
N THR A 117 -9.15 2.05 17.20
CA THR A 117 -10.35 2.35 17.99
C THR A 117 -11.66 2.20 17.22
N THR A 118 -11.61 1.70 16.00
CA THR A 118 -12.79 1.44 15.17
C THR A 118 -12.91 -0.06 14.93
N PRO A 119 -13.61 -0.80 15.80
CA PRO A 119 -13.77 -2.24 15.67
C PRO A 119 -14.55 -2.61 14.40
N VAL A 120 -14.20 -3.77 13.84
CA VAL A 120 -14.86 -4.35 12.68
C VAL A 120 -15.48 -5.69 13.05
N GLN A 121 -16.61 -6.03 12.43
CA GLN A 121 -17.21 -7.34 12.55
C GLN A 121 -16.57 -8.32 11.56
N ILE A 122 -16.31 -9.52 12.00
CA ILE A 122 -15.75 -10.59 11.17
C ILE A 122 -16.77 -11.71 11.03
N ASN A 123 -17.02 -12.12 9.81
CA ASN A 123 -17.87 -13.27 9.50
C ASN A 123 -17.07 -14.26 8.64
N VAL A 124 -17.26 -15.53 8.89
CA VAL A 124 -16.73 -16.62 8.07
C VAL A 124 -17.86 -17.19 7.24
N VAL A 125 -17.61 -17.38 5.95
CA VAL A 125 -18.60 -17.93 5.02
C VAL A 125 -18.20 -19.33 4.61
N GLU A 126 -19.10 -20.28 4.85
CA GLU A 126 -18.97 -21.66 4.38
C GLU A 126 -20.28 -22.12 3.73
N LYS A 127 -20.19 -22.69 2.52
CA LYS A 127 -21.34 -23.22 1.77
C LYS A 127 -22.51 -22.23 1.65
N ASN A 128 -22.19 -20.97 1.35
CA ASN A 128 -23.14 -19.84 1.25
C ASN A 128 -23.91 -19.56 2.56
N GLN A 129 -23.35 -19.89 3.69
CA GLN A 129 -23.83 -19.50 5.01
C GLN A 129 -22.79 -18.62 5.70
N SER A 130 -23.21 -17.48 6.18
CA SER A 130 -22.40 -16.57 6.99
C SER A 130 -22.54 -16.93 8.45
N GLN A 131 -21.42 -17.00 9.15
CA GLN A 131 -21.34 -17.20 10.59
C GLN A 131 -20.54 -16.06 11.20
N SER A 132 -21.12 -15.35 12.15
CA SER A 132 -20.42 -14.30 12.87
C SER A 132 -19.29 -14.88 13.72
N TRP A 133 -18.14 -14.18 13.72
CA TRP A 133 -16.99 -14.49 14.57
C TRP A 133 -16.80 -13.36 15.59
N PRO A 134 -17.56 -13.37 16.70
CA PRO A 134 -17.55 -12.28 17.67
C PRO A 134 -16.19 -12.17 18.37
N PHE A 135 -15.93 -10.99 18.91
CA PHE A 135 -14.72 -10.78 19.70
C PHE A 135 -14.64 -11.76 20.86
N SER A 136 -13.47 -12.35 21.03
CA SER A 136 -13.16 -13.22 22.15
C SER A 136 -11.79 -12.87 22.73
N PRO A 137 -11.69 -12.48 24.01
CA PRO A 137 -10.40 -12.24 24.65
C PRO A 137 -9.56 -13.53 24.76
N LYS A 138 -10.17 -14.72 24.69
CA LYS A 138 -9.47 -16.01 24.80
C LYS A 138 -8.50 -16.31 23.66
N VAL A 139 -8.60 -15.59 22.52
CA VAL A 139 -7.71 -15.77 21.38
C VAL A 139 -6.45 -14.90 21.46
N PHE A 140 -6.31 -14.16 22.58
CA PHE A 140 -5.14 -13.30 22.84
C PHE A 140 -4.44 -13.70 24.13
N ASP A 141 -3.14 -13.49 24.18
CA ASP A 141 -2.33 -13.51 25.39
C ASP A 141 -2.19 -12.07 25.91
N TYR A 142 -2.45 -11.88 27.19
CA TYR A 142 -2.35 -10.59 27.88
C TYR A 142 -1.21 -10.62 28.87
N PRO A 143 -0.45 -9.51 29.01
CA PRO A 143 0.56 -9.40 30.06
C PRO A 143 -0.08 -9.41 31.44
N GLN A 144 0.62 -9.98 32.42
CA GLN A 144 0.08 -10.12 33.79
C GLN A 144 -0.16 -8.80 34.52
N ASP A 145 0.57 -7.76 34.12
CA ASP A 145 0.50 -6.40 34.65
C ASP A 145 -0.60 -5.55 33.99
N LEU A 146 -1.24 -6.05 32.93
CA LEU A 146 -2.31 -5.36 32.23
C LEU A 146 -3.66 -5.78 32.80
N ASN A 147 -4.27 -4.88 33.56
CA ASN A 147 -5.62 -5.09 34.08
C ASN A 147 -6.63 -4.49 33.10
N LEU A 148 -7.22 -5.33 32.28
CA LEU A 148 -8.39 -5.00 31.47
C LEU A 148 -9.60 -5.63 32.13
N ASP A 149 -10.43 -4.79 32.75
CA ASP A 149 -11.73 -5.20 33.27
C ASP A 149 -12.59 -5.79 32.13
N ASP A 150 -13.78 -6.21 32.42
CA ASP A 150 -14.68 -6.93 31.52
C ASP A 150 -14.58 -6.55 30.03
N LEU A 151 -14.02 -7.45 29.20
CA LEU A 151 -13.93 -7.32 27.74
C LEU A 151 -15.15 -7.90 27.01
N SER A 152 -16.20 -8.34 27.71
CA SER A 152 -17.38 -8.97 27.10
C SER A 152 -18.19 -8.01 26.21
N GLY A 153 -18.07 -6.70 26.43
CA GLY A 153 -18.74 -5.65 25.67
C GLY A 153 -18.00 -5.16 24.42
N VAL A 154 -16.82 -5.70 24.12
CA VAL A 154 -16.03 -5.27 22.94
C VAL A 154 -16.75 -5.68 21.66
N PRO A 155 -17.10 -4.71 20.76
CA PRO A 155 -18.03 -4.98 19.67
C PRO A 155 -17.41 -5.70 18.46
N GLY A 156 -16.09 -5.91 18.44
CA GLY A 156 -15.40 -6.56 17.32
C GLY A 156 -13.89 -6.48 17.42
N TYR A 157 -13.20 -6.85 16.36
CA TYR A 157 -11.74 -6.83 16.23
C TYR A 157 -11.27 -5.54 15.57
N ALA A 158 -10.00 -5.17 15.71
CA ALA A 158 -9.46 -4.01 15.00
C ALA A 158 -9.26 -4.27 13.50
N GLY A 159 -9.25 -5.52 13.10
CA GLY A 159 -8.99 -6.00 11.75
C GLY A 159 -8.44 -7.41 11.78
N PHE A 160 -7.86 -7.83 10.67
CA PHE A 160 -7.30 -9.17 10.52
C PHE A 160 -6.13 -9.21 9.56
N ARG A 161 -5.41 -10.33 9.59
CA ARG A 161 -4.33 -10.64 8.67
C ARG A 161 -4.49 -12.05 8.10
N LEU A 162 -4.14 -12.17 6.84
CA LEU A 162 -4.13 -13.43 6.11
C LEU A 162 -2.72 -14.01 6.10
N HIS A 163 -2.63 -15.28 6.36
CA HIS A 163 -1.41 -16.07 6.32
C HIS A 163 -1.48 -17.13 5.22
N ASN A 164 -0.35 -17.35 4.55
CA ASN A 164 -0.18 -18.36 3.50
C ASN A 164 1.28 -18.86 3.52
N PRO A 165 1.59 -20.08 3.05
CA PRO A 165 2.98 -20.54 2.92
C PRO A 165 3.69 -19.88 1.73
N ILE A 166 3.68 -18.53 1.68
CA ILE A 166 4.16 -17.73 0.54
C ILE A 166 5.68 -17.84 0.31
N ASN A 167 6.47 -17.97 1.40
CA ASN A 167 7.93 -18.03 1.30
C ASN A 167 8.47 -19.46 1.43
N SER A 168 7.74 -20.34 2.12
CA SER A 168 8.17 -21.71 2.37
C SER A 168 6.97 -22.61 2.66
N ASP A 169 6.96 -23.82 2.11
CA ASP A 169 5.81 -24.74 2.14
C ASP A 169 5.34 -25.13 3.56
N ASN A 170 6.20 -24.99 4.56
CA ASN A 170 5.95 -25.47 5.92
C ASN A 170 5.64 -24.35 6.92
N LYS A 171 5.61 -23.07 6.49
CA LYS A 171 5.41 -21.95 7.39
C LYS A 171 4.38 -20.99 6.83
N PHE A 172 3.27 -20.84 7.55
CA PHE A 172 2.29 -19.82 7.26
C PHE A 172 2.80 -18.47 7.71
N GLU A 173 2.98 -17.56 6.75
CA GLU A 173 3.47 -16.21 6.98
C GLU A 173 2.40 -15.20 6.57
N GLU A 174 2.38 -14.07 7.28
CA GLU A 174 1.50 -12.96 6.99
C GLU A 174 1.85 -12.35 5.64
N PHE A 175 0.84 -12.15 4.77
CA PHE A 175 1.04 -11.57 3.45
C PHE A 175 0.04 -10.47 3.09
N LEU A 176 -1.08 -10.37 3.80
CA LEU A 176 -2.08 -9.33 3.61
C LEU A 176 -2.73 -8.97 4.94
N VAL A 177 -2.87 -7.67 5.20
CA VAL A 177 -3.43 -7.09 6.42
C VAL A 177 -4.53 -6.11 6.08
N PHE A 178 -5.65 -6.18 6.79
CA PHE A 178 -6.69 -5.15 6.85
C PHE A 178 -6.71 -4.59 8.26
N LEU A 179 -6.35 -3.32 8.44
CA LEU A 179 -6.27 -2.67 9.75
C LEU A 179 -6.39 -1.16 9.64
N GLY A 180 -7.34 -0.59 10.37
CA GLY A 180 -7.59 0.84 10.48
C GLY A 180 -8.31 1.46 9.28
N ALA A 181 -9.41 2.15 9.51
CA ALA A 181 -10.28 2.72 8.49
C ALA A 181 -10.50 1.72 7.33
N SER A 182 -10.15 2.08 6.09
CA SER A 182 -10.20 1.15 4.96
C SER A 182 -8.82 0.77 4.40
N TYR A 183 -7.77 0.87 5.24
CA TYR A 183 -6.42 0.52 4.83
C TYR A 183 -6.20 -0.99 4.75
N PHE A 184 -5.42 -1.39 3.74
CA PHE A 184 -4.89 -2.74 3.64
C PHE A 184 -3.52 -2.73 2.96
N ARG A 185 -2.67 -3.72 3.31
CA ARG A 185 -1.30 -3.86 2.83
C ARG A 185 -1.04 -5.29 2.42
N GLY A 186 -0.37 -5.47 1.29
CA GLY A 186 0.05 -6.76 0.80
C GLY A 186 1.55 -6.83 0.54
N VAL A 187 2.07 -8.05 0.47
CA VAL A 187 3.44 -8.35 0.06
C VAL A 187 3.45 -9.54 -0.89
N GLY A 188 4.38 -9.55 -1.83
CA GLY A 188 4.74 -10.74 -2.57
C GLY A 188 5.79 -11.58 -1.83
N LYS A 189 6.22 -12.67 -2.46
CA LYS A 189 7.26 -13.57 -1.93
C LYS A 189 8.55 -12.81 -1.60
N ASN A 190 9.11 -13.05 -0.40
CA ASN A 190 10.36 -12.45 0.11
C ASN A 190 10.34 -10.91 0.22
N GLN A 191 9.17 -10.30 0.30
CA GLN A 191 9.00 -8.86 0.47
C GLN A 191 8.61 -8.49 1.90
N PHE A 192 8.78 -7.20 2.21
CA PHE A 192 8.40 -6.56 3.48
C PHE A 192 7.29 -5.55 3.21
N TYR A 193 6.48 -5.25 4.23
CA TYR A 193 5.44 -4.23 4.08
C TYR A 193 6.04 -2.84 3.79
N GLY A 194 5.47 -2.18 2.81
CA GLY A 194 5.75 -0.79 2.45
C GLY A 194 4.45 0.00 2.37
N LEU A 195 4.11 0.42 1.16
CA LEU A 195 2.91 1.20 0.86
C LEU A 195 1.61 0.44 1.15
N SER A 196 0.54 1.20 1.30
CA SER A 196 -0.82 0.73 1.56
C SER A 196 -1.75 1.02 0.39
N ALA A 197 -2.88 0.32 0.36
CA ALA A 197 -4.08 0.72 -0.36
C ALA A 197 -5.20 1.09 0.62
N ARG A 198 -6.22 1.77 0.11
CA ARG A 198 -7.46 2.09 0.84
C ARG A 198 -8.67 1.70 0.00
N GLY A 199 -9.82 1.54 0.63
CA GLY A 199 -11.07 1.33 -0.09
C GLY A 199 -11.49 2.54 -0.92
N LEU A 200 -11.45 3.71 -0.31
CA LEU A 200 -11.80 4.99 -0.94
C LEU A 200 -11.12 6.14 -0.19
N THR A 201 -10.87 7.27 -0.88
CA THR A 201 -10.44 8.52 -0.22
C THR A 201 -11.38 9.66 -0.62
N ILE A 202 -11.60 10.62 0.29
CA ILE A 202 -12.47 11.78 0.08
C ILE A 202 -11.75 13.01 0.64
N ASN A 203 -11.62 14.06 -0.17
CA ASN A 203 -11.00 15.34 0.20
C ASN A 203 -9.56 15.21 0.74
N THR A 204 -8.73 14.36 0.15
CA THR A 204 -7.35 14.07 0.61
C THR A 204 -6.47 15.32 0.78
N GLU A 205 -6.77 16.39 0.07
CA GLU A 205 -5.99 17.63 0.09
C GLU A 205 -6.28 18.50 1.32
N ASN A 206 -7.51 18.43 1.85
CA ASN A 206 -7.98 19.24 2.97
C ASN A 206 -9.24 18.64 3.60
N ASP A 207 -9.28 18.55 4.93
CA ASP A 207 -10.40 17.98 5.70
C ASP A 207 -10.77 16.56 5.22
N GLU A 208 -9.76 15.69 5.11
CA GLU A 208 -9.93 14.33 4.61
C GLU A 208 -10.94 13.53 5.44
N GLU A 209 -11.94 12.97 4.77
CA GLU A 209 -12.81 11.96 5.34
C GLU A 209 -12.22 10.58 5.09
N PHE A 210 -12.15 9.75 6.13
CA PHE A 210 -11.63 8.38 6.09
C PHE A 210 -12.77 7.36 6.12
N PRO A 211 -13.31 6.93 4.96
CA PRO A 211 -14.25 5.82 4.92
C PRO A 211 -13.63 4.58 5.54
N SER A 212 -14.41 3.86 6.36
CA SER A 212 -13.92 2.72 7.11
C SER A 212 -14.62 1.44 6.70
N PHE A 213 -13.89 0.32 6.62
CA PHE A 213 -14.53 -0.97 6.60
C PHE A 213 -15.13 -1.25 7.98
N SER A 214 -16.40 -1.61 8.02
CA SER A 214 -17.14 -1.88 9.25
C SER A 214 -17.40 -3.36 9.47
N GLU A 215 -17.46 -4.14 8.40
CA GLU A 215 -17.77 -5.57 8.46
C GLU A 215 -17.10 -6.32 7.31
N PHE A 216 -16.64 -7.54 7.60
CA PHE A 216 -16.01 -8.42 6.62
C PHE A 216 -16.68 -9.79 6.60
N TRP A 217 -16.74 -10.40 5.41
CA TRP A 217 -17.13 -11.79 5.19
C TRP A 217 -16.02 -12.49 4.43
N ILE A 218 -15.44 -13.52 5.04
CA ILE A 218 -14.28 -14.22 4.49
C ILE A 218 -14.71 -15.62 4.11
N GLU A 219 -14.69 -15.93 2.81
CA GLU A 219 -15.10 -17.22 2.29
C GLU A 219 -14.04 -18.27 2.62
N ARG A 220 -14.46 -19.41 3.18
CA ARG A 220 -13.57 -20.55 3.41
C ARG A 220 -13.07 -21.10 2.07
N PRO A 221 -11.75 -21.08 1.81
CA PRO A 221 -11.22 -21.60 0.56
C PRO A 221 -11.39 -23.11 0.46
N LEU A 222 -11.51 -23.63 -0.75
CA LEU A 222 -11.36 -25.06 -0.98
C LEU A 222 -9.93 -25.52 -0.62
N PRO A 223 -9.71 -26.79 -0.28
CA PRO A 223 -8.41 -27.27 0.20
C PRO A 223 -7.21 -26.92 -0.67
N GLU A 224 -7.37 -26.99 -1.97
CA GLU A 224 -6.30 -26.71 -2.95
C GLU A 224 -6.38 -25.32 -3.60
N SER A 225 -7.25 -24.46 -3.08
CA SER A 225 -7.42 -23.11 -3.61
C SER A 225 -6.16 -22.27 -3.38
N ASN A 226 -5.60 -21.70 -4.44
CA ASN A 226 -4.50 -20.74 -4.37
C ASN A 226 -4.98 -19.30 -4.19
N TYR A 227 -6.28 -19.07 -3.96
CA TYR A 227 -6.87 -17.75 -3.68
C TYR A 227 -7.88 -17.82 -2.55
N ILE A 228 -8.11 -16.69 -1.94
CA ILE A 228 -9.14 -16.47 -0.93
C ILE A 228 -10.03 -15.29 -1.33
N ILE A 229 -11.31 -15.34 -0.97
CA ILE A 229 -12.26 -14.26 -1.22
C ILE A 229 -12.60 -13.58 0.09
N VAL A 230 -12.48 -12.25 0.09
CA VAL A 230 -12.86 -11.38 1.20
C VAL A 230 -13.88 -10.38 0.67
N HIS A 231 -15.00 -10.26 1.36
CA HIS A 231 -15.96 -9.19 1.12
C HIS A 231 -15.89 -8.19 2.27
N ALA A 232 -16.15 -6.91 1.97
CA ALA A 232 -16.15 -5.86 2.97
C ALA A 232 -17.28 -4.86 2.73
N LEU A 233 -17.86 -4.39 3.82
CA LEU A 233 -18.78 -3.26 3.85
C LEU A 233 -18.00 -2.01 4.26
N LEU A 234 -17.99 -1.00 3.39
CA LEU A 234 -17.43 0.32 3.67
C LEU A 234 -18.54 1.25 4.12
N ASN A 235 -18.29 2.04 5.17
CA ASN A 235 -19.25 3.00 5.70
C ASN A 235 -18.56 4.28 6.15
N SER A 236 -19.18 5.42 5.83
CA SER A 236 -18.74 6.74 6.28
C SER A 236 -19.89 7.75 6.24
N PRO A 237 -19.73 8.97 6.78
CA PRO A 237 -20.73 10.03 6.70
C PRO A 237 -21.18 10.36 5.28
N SER A 238 -20.31 10.15 4.28
CA SER A 238 -20.57 10.59 2.90
C SER A 238 -20.88 9.48 1.92
N VAL A 239 -20.53 8.21 2.23
CA VAL A 239 -20.65 7.11 1.29
C VAL A 239 -20.71 5.76 2.02
N THR A 240 -21.43 4.82 1.41
CA THR A 240 -21.30 3.40 1.72
C THR A 240 -20.75 2.65 0.51
N GLY A 241 -20.19 1.46 0.73
CA GLY A 241 -19.67 0.65 -0.37
C GLY A 241 -19.62 -0.83 -0.03
N ALA A 242 -19.74 -1.64 -1.07
CA ALA A 242 -19.60 -3.08 -1.01
C ALA A 242 -18.40 -3.51 -1.85
N PHE A 243 -17.47 -4.23 -1.24
CA PHE A 243 -16.24 -4.70 -1.88
C PHE A 243 -16.20 -6.21 -1.95
N ARG A 244 -15.58 -6.73 -3.00
CA ARG A 244 -15.13 -8.09 -3.11
C ARG A 244 -13.68 -8.09 -3.55
N PHE A 245 -12.82 -8.72 -2.76
CA PHE A 245 -11.41 -8.94 -3.03
C PHE A 245 -11.18 -10.42 -3.30
N LYS A 246 -10.73 -10.77 -4.52
CA LYS A 246 -10.19 -12.10 -4.80
C LYS A 246 -8.68 -12.01 -4.70
N VAL A 247 -8.13 -12.56 -3.65
CA VAL A 247 -6.72 -12.42 -3.26
C VAL A 247 -5.95 -13.68 -3.61
N GLN A 248 -4.89 -13.53 -4.38
CA GLN A 248 -4.00 -14.60 -4.80
C GLN A 248 -2.56 -14.26 -4.42
N PRO A 249 -1.99 -14.87 -3.36
CA PRO A 249 -0.58 -14.72 -3.01
C PRO A 249 0.33 -15.46 -4.00
N GLY A 250 1.56 -14.97 -4.13
CA GLY A 250 2.56 -15.57 -5.00
C GLY A 250 3.85 -14.76 -5.05
N SER A 251 4.62 -14.86 -6.14
CA SER A 251 5.77 -13.97 -6.38
C SER A 251 5.34 -12.50 -6.29
N ASN A 252 4.19 -12.18 -6.85
CA ASN A 252 3.40 -10.99 -6.57
C ASN A 252 2.12 -11.42 -5.87
N THR A 253 1.58 -10.58 -5.00
CA THR A 253 0.22 -10.76 -4.49
C THR A 253 -0.73 -9.97 -5.38
N GLU A 254 -1.62 -10.69 -6.07
CA GLU A 254 -2.62 -10.12 -6.97
C GLU A 254 -4.00 -10.09 -6.29
N ILE A 255 -4.71 -8.98 -6.44
CA ILE A 255 -6.06 -8.84 -5.91
C ILE A 255 -6.99 -8.30 -7.01
N ASP A 256 -7.96 -9.10 -7.43
CA ASP A 256 -9.06 -8.59 -8.24
C ASP A 256 -10.10 -7.96 -7.31
N VAL A 257 -10.33 -6.66 -7.49
CA VAL A 257 -11.27 -5.86 -6.69
C VAL A 257 -12.50 -5.54 -7.51
N ASP A 258 -13.64 -5.72 -6.87
CA ASP A 258 -14.94 -5.34 -7.36
C ASP A 258 -15.60 -4.47 -6.29
N ALA A 259 -15.83 -3.19 -6.60
CA ALA A 259 -16.27 -2.17 -5.64
C ALA A 259 -17.53 -1.45 -6.14
N HIS A 260 -18.58 -1.49 -5.32
CA HIS A 260 -19.80 -0.72 -5.51
C HIS A 260 -19.86 0.42 -4.50
N PHE A 261 -20.19 1.62 -4.95
CA PHE A 261 -20.33 2.80 -4.08
C PHE A 261 -21.73 3.39 -4.18
N PHE A 262 -22.25 3.80 -3.04
CA PHE A 262 -23.55 4.45 -2.85
C PHE A 262 -23.32 5.74 -2.06
N PRO A 263 -23.05 6.88 -2.74
CA PRO A 263 -22.85 8.15 -2.08
C PRO A 263 -24.14 8.61 -1.39
N ARG A 264 -24.00 9.16 -0.18
CA ARG A 264 -25.09 9.77 0.60
C ARG A 264 -25.34 11.23 0.19
N LYS A 265 -24.36 11.83 -0.48
CA LYS A 265 -24.34 13.20 -1.00
C LYS A 265 -23.37 13.28 -2.17
N ASP A 266 -23.37 14.40 -2.87
CA ASP A 266 -22.42 14.64 -3.95
C ASP A 266 -20.98 14.72 -3.41
N LEU A 267 -20.06 14.01 -4.07
CA LEU A 267 -18.63 13.93 -3.75
C LEU A 267 -17.83 14.46 -4.93
N ALA A 268 -17.42 15.71 -4.87
CA ALA A 268 -16.65 16.34 -5.96
C ALA A 268 -15.18 15.85 -5.98
N ARG A 269 -14.60 15.55 -4.81
CA ARG A 269 -13.21 15.13 -4.65
C ARG A 269 -13.17 13.74 -4.00
N VAL A 270 -13.23 12.74 -4.83
CA VAL A 270 -13.21 11.33 -4.43
C VAL A 270 -12.15 10.58 -5.19
N GLY A 271 -11.37 9.77 -4.50
CA GLY A 271 -10.32 8.95 -5.10
C GLY A 271 -10.68 7.47 -5.06
N VAL A 272 -10.71 6.85 -6.24
CA VAL A 272 -10.91 5.41 -6.44
C VAL A 272 -9.57 4.72 -6.51
N ALA A 273 -9.48 3.49 -5.96
CA ALA A 273 -8.26 2.69 -5.85
C ALA A 273 -7.07 3.48 -5.28
N PRO A 274 -7.23 4.12 -4.10
CA PRO A 274 -6.18 4.97 -3.55
C PRO A 274 -5.00 4.15 -3.03
N LEU A 275 -3.80 4.66 -3.29
CA LEU A 275 -2.51 4.17 -2.84
C LEU A 275 -1.93 5.18 -1.86
N THR A 276 -1.31 4.70 -0.80
CA THR A 276 -0.69 5.55 0.22
C THR A 276 0.72 5.07 0.49
N SER A 277 1.69 5.97 0.41
CA SER A 277 3.10 5.66 0.53
C SER A 277 3.85 6.70 1.36
N MET A 278 5.13 6.45 1.59
CA MET A 278 6.04 7.37 2.26
C MET A 278 7.22 7.69 1.35
N PHE A 279 7.54 8.98 1.24
CA PHE A 279 8.75 9.49 0.63
C PHE A 279 9.34 10.57 1.53
N LEU A 280 10.52 10.34 2.08
CA LEU A 280 11.21 11.32 2.91
C LEU A 280 12.31 12.01 2.11
N PHE A 281 13.25 11.26 1.56
CA PHE A 281 14.29 11.77 0.68
C PHE A 281 14.92 10.68 -0.20
N ASP A 282 15.57 11.13 -1.27
CA ASP A 282 16.45 10.39 -2.18
C ASP A 282 17.60 11.29 -2.67
N ALA A 283 18.28 10.91 -3.75
CA ALA A 283 19.37 11.69 -4.36
C ALA A 283 18.98 13.12 -4.77
N SER A 284 17.69 13.42 -4.94
CA SER A 284 17.20 14.75 -5.33
C SER A 284 17.17 15.76 -4.18
N ASN A 285 17.06 15.29 -2.92
CA ASN A 285 16.87 16.17 -1.78
C ASN A 285 17.58 15.69 -0.49
N GLN A 286 18.47 14.71 -0.55
CA GLN A 286 19.21 14.16 0.61
C GLN A 286 19.94 15.24 1.42
N ASN A 287 20.44 16.27 0.77
CA ASN A 287 21.19 17.37 1.40
C ASN A 287 20.37 18.18 2.43
N PHE A 288 19.05 18.02 2.49
CA PHE A 288 18.19 18.64 3.50
C PHE A 288 18.00 17.78 4.76
N PHE A 289 18.61 16.57 4.79
CA PHE A 289 18.44 15.60 5.87
C PHE A 289 19.82 15.23 6.47
N ASP A 290 19.89 15.25 7.80
CA ASP A 290 21.06 14.74 8.55
C ASP A 290 20.85 13.25 8.83
N ASP A 291 21.07 12.43 7.81
CA ASP A 291 20.87 10.99 7.82
C ASP A 291 22.01 10.29 7.05
N TYR A 292 22.49 9.15 7.57
CA TYR A 292 23.56 8.40 6.93
C TYR A 292 23.08 7.61 5.69
N ARG A 293 21.78 7.33 5.62
CA ARG A 293 21.16 6.59 4.53
C ARG A 293 21.12 7.45 3.27
N ARG A 294 21.15 6.81 2.11
CA ARG A 294 21.10 7.52 0.81
C ARG A 294 19.71 7.88 0.39
N ALA A 295 18.75 7.05 0.78
CA ALA A 295 17.35 7.25 0.50
C ALA A 295 16.49 6.66 1.62
N VAL A 296 15.31 7.25 1.83
CA VAL A 296 14.30 6.78 2.79
C VAL A 296 12.93 6.96 2.15
N HIS A 297 12.40 5.89 1.57
CA HIS A 297 11.08 5.91 0.93
C HIS A 297 10.52 4.50 0.69
N ASP A 298 9.20 4.38 0.64
CA ASP A 298 8.48 3.17 0.24
C ASP A 298 8.22 3.10 -1.27
N SER A 299 8.32 4.23 -1.94
CA SER A 299 8.14 4.34 -3.39
C SER A 299 9.02 5.46 -3.93
N ASP A 300 9.61 5.26 -5.12
CA ASP A 300 10.40 6.26 -5.83
C ASP A 300 9.55 7.25 -6.61
N GLY A 301 8.45 6.76 -7.20
CA GLY A 301 7.69 7.54 -8.15
C GLY A 301 6.33 6.98 -8.50
N LEU A 302 5.54 7.83 -9.15
CA LEU A 302 4.27 7.49 -9.77
C LEU A 302 4.50 7.15 -11.24
N LEU A 303 4.09 5.95 -11.64
CA LEU A 303 4.00 5.56 -13.05
C LEU A 303 2.54 5.60 -13.51
N ILE A 304 2.32 6.14 -14.72
CA ILE A 304 1.01 6.17 -15.37
C ILE A 304 1.15 5.61 -16.78
N HIS A 305 0.39 4.57 -17.10
CA HIS A 305 0.21 4.10 -18.47
C HIS A 305 -1.05 4.75 -19.05
N LYS A 306 -0.87 5.71 -19.94
CA LYS A 306 -1.97 6.42 -20.57
C LYS A 306 -2.62 5.62 -21.68
N LYS A 307 -3.86 5.93 -21.99
CA LYS A 307 -4.63 5.25 -23.04
C LYS A 307 -3.97 5.35 -24.43
N ASN A 308 -3.28 6.46 -24.69
CA ASN A 308 -2.58 6.68 -25.96
C ASN A 308 -1.24 5.91 -26.08
N GLY A 309 -0.84 5.15 -25.05
CA GLY A 309 0.40 4.40 -25.01
C GLY A 309 1.56 5.13 -24.35
N GLU A 310 1.44 6.43 -24.06
CA GLU A 310 2.47 7.19 -23.33
C GLU A 310 2.61 6.62 -21.92
N ARG A 311 3.85 6.46 -21.47
CA ARG A 311 4.22 6.07 -20.10
C ARG A 311 4.83 7.27 -19.42
N VAL A 312 4.20 7.74 -18.37
CA VAL A 312 4.63 8.92 -17.60
C VAL A 312 5.25 8.46 -16.30
N TRP A 313 6.48 8.85 -16.06
CA TRP A 313 7.17 8.69 -14.78
C TRP A 313 7.26 10.02 -14.06
N ARG A 314 6.75 10.09 -12.85
CA ARG A 314 6.80 11.26 -11.96
C ARG A 314 7.50 10.86 -10.67
N PRO A 315 8.82 11.18 -10.52
CA PRO A 315 9.52 11.00 -9.25
C PRO A 315 8.77 11.67 -8.11
N LEU A 316 8.73 11.05 -6.93
CA LEU A 316 8.12 11.63 -5.76
C LEU A 316 9.00 12.75 -5.18
N ALA A 317 8.38 13.60 -4.38
CA ALA A 317 9.06 14.65 -3.65
C ALA A 317 8.49 14.79 -2.23
N ASN A 318 9.29 15.35 -1.33
CA ASN A 318 8.85 15.79 -0.02
C ASN A 318 8.84 17.33 0.00
N PRO A 319 7.72 17.96 -0.33
CA PRO A 319 7.65 19.41 -0.56
C PRO A 319 7.57 20.20 0.76
N GLN A 320 7.78 21.51 0.69
CA GLN A 320 7.60 22.43 1.84
C GLN A 320 6.13 22.71 2.17
N LYS A 321 5.23 22.51 1.21
CA LYS A 321 3.76 22.69 1.35
C LYS A 321 3.07 21.55 0.61
N VAL A 322 1.83 21.23 1.01
CA VAL A 322 1.01 20.25 0.31
C VAL A 322 0.98 20.58 -1.20
N GLN A 323 1.31 19.61 -2.02
CA GLN A 323 1.25 19.70 -3.46
C GLN A 323 0.25 18.69 -4.01
N VAL A 324 -0.50 19.11 -5.02
CA VAL A 324 -1.44 18.27 -5.75
C VAL A 324 -1.11 18.34 -7.23
N SER A 325 -0.83 17.21 -7.82
CA SER A 325 -0.61 17.06 -9.26
C SER A 325 -1.74 16.25 -9.86
N SER A 326 -2.30 16.71 -10.97
CA SER A 326 -3.42 16.05 -11.65
C SER A 326 -3.05 15.73 -13.10
N PHE A 327 -3.06 14.45 -13.43
CA PHE A 327 -2.70 13.95 -14.76
C PHE A 327 -3.98 13.53 -15.47
N GLY A 328 -4.52 14.45 -16.30
CA GLY A 328 -5.76 14.23 -17.03
C GLY A 328 -5.67 13.04 -17.99
N GLU A 329 -6.68 12.19 -17.96
CA GLU A 329 -6.72 10.97 -18.76
C GLU A 329 -8.18 10.53 -19.02
N GLY A 330 -8.36 9.80 -20.10
CA GLY A 330 -9.65 9.15 -20.43
C GLY A 330 -9.57 7.64 -20.23
N ASN A 331 -9.69 7.14 -19.01
CA ASN A 331 -9.56 5.72 -18.69
C ASN A 331 -8.13 5.17 -18.85
N PRO A 332 -7.24 5.36 -17.88
CA PRO A 332 -5.85 4.93 -17.97
C PRO A 332 -5.74 3.40 -18.14
N ASN A 333 -4.67 2.96 -18.81
CA ASN A 333 -4.34 1.54 -18.87
C ASN A 333 -3.81 1.03 -17.52
N GLY A 334 -3.28 1.91 -16.68
CA GLY A 334 -2.86 1.62 -15.33
C GLY A 334 -2.11 2.78 -14.69
N PHE A 335 -1.97 2.71 -13.36
CA PHE A 335 -1.14 3.63 -12.58
C PHE A 335 -0.65 2.94 -11.30
N GLY A 336 0.43 3.45 -10.73
CA GLY A 336 0.94 2.86 -9.49
C GLY A 336 2.09 3.64 -8.88
N LEU A 337 2.28 3.44 -7.58
CA LEU A 337 3.44 3.89 -6.84
C LEU A 337 4.48 2.78 -6.83
N LEU A 338 5.65 3.06 -7.40
CA LEU A 338 6.66 2.05 -7.63
C LEU A 338 7.89 2.28 -6.76
N GLN A 339 8.47 1.17 -6.28
CA GLN A 339 9.78 1.10 -5.64
C GLN A 339 10.74 0.44 -6.63
N ARG A 340 11.52 1.24 -7.35
CA ARG A 340 12.46 0.77 -8.39
C ARG A 340 13.83 0.45 -7.83
N HIS A 341 14.25 1.16 -6.78
CA HIS A 341 15.47 0.89 -6.04
C HIS A 341 15.27 -0.35 -5.16
N GLN A 342 16.00 -1.43 -5.44
CA GLN A 342 15.83 -2.72 -4.79
C GLN A 342 17.14 -3.34 -4.32
N ASN A 343 18.23 -2.54 -4.29
CA ASN A 343 19.49 -2.98 -3.72
C ASN A 343 19.62 -2.43 -2.30
N PHE A 344 20.16 -3.24 -1.39
CA PHE A 344 20.41 -2.81 -0.02
C PHE A 344 21.25 -1.52 0.03
N ARG A 345 22.24 -1.36 -0.88
CA ARG A 345 23.13 -0.20 -0.93
C ARG A 345 22.43 1.11 -1.32
N ASP A 346 21.26 1.04 -1.87
CA ASP A 346 20.50 2.26 -2.22
C ASP A 346 19.95 2.92 -0.96
N PHE A 347 19.74 2.13 0.11
CA PHE A 347 19.15 2.59 1.38
C PHE A 347 20.08 2.43 2.58
N GLU A 348 20.90 1.36 2.63
CA GLU A 348 21.77 0.99 3.74
C GLU A 348 21.03 0.86 5.09
N ASP A 349 19.77 0.41 5.05
CA ASP A 349 18.89 0.23 6.21
C ASP A 349 18.53 -1.24 6.43
N ASP A 350 19.16 -1.87 7.42
CA ASP A 350 18.94 -3.28 7.77
C ASP A 350 17.68 -3.49 8.63
N GLU A 351 17.10 -2.43 9.19
CA GLU A 351 15.91 -2.50 10.02
C GLU A 351 14.64 -2.31 9.19
N ALA A 352 14.51 -1.22 8.45
CA ALA A 352 13.33 -0.89 7.67
C ALA A 352 13.26 -1.65 6.34
N ARG A 353 14.40 -2.10 5.80
CA ARG A 353 14.53 -2.91 4.59
C ARG A 353 13.71 -2.35 3.43
N TYR A 354 13.91 -1.07 3.11
CA TYR A 354 13.26 -0.39 1.99
C TYR A 354 13.52 -1.10 0.65
N ASP A 355 14.69 -1.74 0.50
CA ASP A 355 15.08 -2.57 -0.64
C ASP A 355 14.15 -3.77 -0.89
N LYS A 356 13.35 -4.19 0.11
CA LYS A 356 12.42 -5.32 0.05
C LYS A 356 10.96 -4.89 -0.05
N ARG A 357 10.67 -3.59 -0.08
CA ARG A 357 9.29 -3.11 -0.13
C ARG A 357 8.73 -3.20 -1.54
N PRO A 358 7.46 -3.61 -1.70
CA PRO A 358 6.85 -3.78 -3.01
C PRO A 358 6.43 -2.44 -3.63
N SER A 359 6.33 -2.44 -4.94
CA SER A 359 5.50 -1.53 -5.72
C SER A 359 4.03 -1.93 -5.60
N LEU A 360 3.11 -1.01 -5.86
CA LEU A 360 1.69 -1.31 -6.03
C LEU A 360 1.17 -0.72 -7.34
N TRP A 361 0.68 -1.60 -8.21
CA TRP A 361 0.14 -1.29 -9.52
C TRP A 361 -1.35 -1.51 -9.59
N ILE A 362 -2.09 -0.59 -10.20
CA ILE A 362 -3.53 -0.64 -10.46
C ILE A 362 -3.78 -0.78 -11.95
N GLU A 363 -4.55 -1.80 -12.33
CA GLU A 363 -5.07 -1.97 -13.68
C GLU A 363 -6.59 -1.84 -13.66
N PRO A 364 -7.16 -0.75 -14.18
CA PRO A 364 -8.60 -0.63 -14.36
C PRO A 364 -9.16 -1.77 -15.23
N ARG A 365 -10.30 -2.28 -14.84
CA ARG A 365 -11.06 -3.27 -15.63
C ARG A 365 -12.35 -2.63 -16.10
N GLY A 366 -12.54 -2.62 -17.41
CA GLY A 366 -13.66 -1.91 -18.02
C GLY A 366 -13.41 -0.42 -18.20
N ASN A 367 -14.46 0.36 -18.28
CA ASN A 367 -14.40 1.80 -18.56
C ASN A 367 -14.67 2.61 -17.28
N TRP A 368 -13.66 3.32 -16.80
CA TRP A 368 -13.76 4.24 -15.65
C TRP A 368 -14.15 5.67 -16.05
N GLY A 369 -14.23 5.94 -17.37
CA GLY A 369 -14.60 7.25 -17.90
C GLY A 369 -13.45 8.25 -17.92
N ASP A 370 -13.79 9.53 -18.08
CA ASP A 370 -12.86 10.64 -18.01
C ASP A 370 -12.53 10.97 -16.55
N GLY A 371 -11.29 11.33 -16.30
CA GLY A 371 -10.84 11.71 -14.98
C GLY A 371 -9.38 12.09 -14.96
N SER A 372 -8.74 11.93 -13.82
CA SER A 372 -7.31 12.17 -13.64
C SER A 372 -6.73 11.18 -12.65
N VAL A 373 -5.50 10.75 -12.90
CA VAL A 373 -4.65 10.23 -11.82
C VAL A 373 -4.17 11.43 -11.01
N VAL A 374 -4.43 11.43 -9.72
CA VAL A 374 -4.06 12.51 -8.80
C VAL A 374 -2.95 12.02 -7.89
N LEU A 375 -1.93 12.86 -7.71
CA LEU A 375 -0.84 12.66 -6.76
C LEU A 375 -0.88 13.79 -5.73
N VAL A 376 -0.98 13.44 -4.46
CA VAL A 376 -0.90 14.35 -3.32
C VAL A 376 0.40 14.08 -2.58
N GLU A 377 1.23 15.11 -2.40
CA GLU A 377 2.49 15.06 -1.67
C GLU A 377 2.41 16.02 -0.49
N ILE A 378 2.60 15.49 0.73
CA ILE A 378 2.42 16.19 1.99
C ILE A 378 3.79 16.37 2.66
N PRO A 379 4.15 17.55 3.19
CA PRO A 379 5.40 17.72 3.92
C PRO A 379 5.54 16.73 5.07
N SER A 380 6.68 16.06 5.17
CA SER A 380 6.99 15.18 6.31
C SER A 380 8.43 15.37 6.79
N ARG A 381 8.63 15.22 8.10
CA ARG A 381 9.94 15.18 8.75
C ARG A 381 10.26 13.80 9.33
N SER A 382 9.36 12.85 9.15
CA SER A 382 9.48 11.52 9.73
C SER A 382 9.08 10.44 8.73
N GLU A 383 9.87 9.39 8.67
CA GLU A 383 9.58 8.18 7.88
C GLU A 383 8.39 7.37 8.39
N THR A 384 7.90 7.66 9.60
CA THR A 384 6.72 7.00 10.18
C THR A 384 5.41 7.52 9.60
N ASN A 385 5.43 8.66 8.91
CA ASN A 385 4.26 9.27 8.31
C ASN A 385 4.13 8.89 6.84
N ASP A 386 3.02 8.28 6.47
CA ASP A 386 2.62 8.17 5.07
C ASP A 386 2.27 9.58 4.56
N ASN A 387 3.05 10.10 3.61
CA ASN A 387 2.95 11.47 3.13
C ASN A 387 2.69 11.59 1.63
N VAL A 388 2.42 10.47 0.95
CA VAL A 388 2.12 10.41 -0.47
C VAL A 388 0.82 9.65 -0.67
N VAL A 389 -0.11 10.22 -1.47
CA VAL A 389 -1.34 9.54 -1.87
C VAL A 389 -1.53 9.66 -3.37
N ALA A 390 -1.82 8.55 -4.05
CA ALA A 390 -2.16 8.53 -5.47
C ALA A 390 -3.48 7.81 -5.69
N TYR A 391 -4.35 8.32 -6.57
CA TYR A 391 -5.66 7.73 -6.83
C TYR A 391 -6.22 8.17 -8.19
N TRP A 392 -7.25 7.46 -8.65
CA TRP A 392 -8.07 7.90 -9.76
C TRP A 392 -9.21 8.79 -9.27
N GLN A 393 -9.32 10.00 -9.83
CA GLN A 393 -10.42 10.92 -9.58
C GLN A 393 -11.33 11.01 -10.81
N PRO A 394 -12.59 10.53 -10.74
CA PRO A 394 -13.56 10.75 -11.80
C PRO A 394 -13.80 12.25 -12.03
N LYS A 395 -13.86 12.68 -13.29
CA LYS A 395 -13.99 14.10 -13.67
C LYS A 395 -15.22 14.80 -13.07
N GLN A 396 -16.32 14.07 -12.93
CA GLN A 396 -17.57 14.61 -12.38
C GLN A 396 -17.78 14.29 -10.90
N GLY A 397 -16.78 13.62 -10.26
CA GLY A 397 -16.98 13.08 -8.91
C GLY A 397 -18.04 11.98 -8.88
N LEU A 398 -18.65 11.77 -7.71
CA LEU A 398 -19.76 10.82 -7.53
C LEU A 398 -20.98 11.57 -7.02
N SER A 399 -22.13 11.42 -7.70
CA SER A 399 -23.40 12.06 -7.30
C SER A 399 -24.16 11.19 -6.29
N GLY A 400 -24.84 11.84 -5.33
CA GLY A 400 -25.61 11.19 -4.28
C GLY A 400 -26.86 10.45 -4.75
N ASP A 401 -27.28 10.66 -6.01
CA ASP A 401 -28.46 10.04 -6.59
C ASP A 401 -28.16 8.77 -7.42
N ARG A 402 -26.90 8.35 -7.48
CA ARG A 402 -26.43 7.25 -8.34
C ARG A 402 -25.59 6.24 -7.57
N SER A 403 -25.55 5.03 -8.12
CA SER A 403 -24.57 4.02 -7.73
C SER A 403 -23.44 3.94 -8.74
N TYR A 404 -22.26 3.59 -8.26
CA TYR A 404 -21.05 3.48 -9.08
C TYR A 404 -20.42 2.11 -8.88
N HIS A 405 -19.81 1.61 -9.95
CA HIS A 405 -19.18 0.30 -9.95
C HIS A 405 -17.79 0.39 -10.60
N PHE A 406 -16.75 0.02 -9.87
CA PHE A 406 -15.38 -0.01 -10.34
C PHE A 406 -14.79 -1.39 -10.17
N ASN A 407 -14.21 -1.92 -11.24
CA ASN A 407 -13.43 -3.14 -11.23
C ASN A 407 -11.98 -2.82 -11.55
N TYR A 408 -11.05 -3.45 -10.84
CA TYR A 408 -9.63 -3.29 -11.08
C TYR A 408 -8.82 -4.45 -10.52
N ARG A 409 -7.60 -4.61 -11.01
CA ARG A 409 -6.60 -5.48 -10.43
C ARG A 409 -5.56 -4.65 -9.71
N MET A 410 -5.15 -5.12 -8.56
CA MET A 410 -4.03 -4.63 -7.78
C MET A 410 -2.92 -5.67 -7.79
N THR A 411 -1.67 -5.22 -7.95
CA THR A 411 -0.51 -6.11 -7.92
C THR A 411 0.54 -5.53 -6.98
N TRP A 412 0.75 -6.17 -5.82
CA TRP A 412 1.91 -5.94 -4.97
C TRP A 412 3.07 -6.79 -5.46
N GLY A 413 4.17 -6.17 -5.88
CA GLY A 413 5.31 -6.85 -6.45
C GLY A 413 6.45 -5.93 -6.81
N LEU A 414 7.32 -6.38 -7.71
CA LEU A 414 8.52 -5.61 -8.12
C LEU A 414 8.21 -4.53 -9.18
N GLY A 415 6.96 -4.40 -9.62
CA GLY A 415 6.51 -3.45 -10.62
C GLY A 415 5.33 -3.98 -11.43
N PRO A 416 4.86 -3.23 -12.43
CA PRO A 416 3.79 -3.70 -13.31
C PRO A 416 4.16 -5.01 -14.01
N PRO A 417 3.19 -5.88 -14.23
CA PRO A 417 3.43 -7.10 -15.00
C PRO A 417 3.98 -6.81 -16.41
N GLY A 418 5.11 -7.45 -16.76
CA GLY A 418 5.69 -7.33 -18.11
C GLY A 418 6.55 -6.09 -18.37
N GLU A 419 6.94 -5.34 -17.36
CA GLU A 419 7.67 -4.07 -17.49
C GLU A 419 9.20 -4.20 -17.56
N ASN A 420 9.72 -4.91 -18.53
CA ASN A 420 11.14 -4.84 -18.85
C ASN A 420 11.35 -4.09 -20.18
N ILE A 421 11.01 -2.79 -20.18
CA ILE A 421 11.13 -1.93 -21.36
C ILE A 421 12.40 -1.10 -21.30
N PRO A 422 13.06 -0.86 -22.45
CA PRO A 422 14.11 0.14 -22.56
C PRO A 422 13.53 1.56 -22.40
N GLY A 423 14.36 2.50 -21.94
CA GLY A 423 13.93 3.88 -21.73
C GLY A 423 13.11 4.14 -20.47
N ARG A 424 13.17 3.22 -19.50
CA ARG A 424 12.62 3.46 -18.17
C ARG A 424 13.52 4.43 -17.40
N VAL A 425 12.95 5.45 -16.77
CA VAL A 425 13.70 6.34 -15.87
C VAL A 425 14.14 5.52 -14.65
N VAL A 426 15.43 5.49 -14.39
CA VAL A 426 16.04 4.70 -13.30
C VAL A 426 16.56 5.58 -12.17
N GLU A 427 16.93 6.83 -12.46
CA GLU A 427 17.43 7.77 -11.47
C GLU A 427 17.03 9.20 -11.81
N THR A 428 16.82 10.02 -10.80
CA THR A 428 16.64 11.47 -10.92
C THR A 428 17.42 12.16 -9.81
N ALA A 429 18.36 13.02 -10.17
CA ALA A 429 19.10 13.84 -9.22
C ALA A 429 18.96 15.31 -9.58
N THR A 430 19.03 16.19 -8.60
CA THR A 430 19.02 17.63 -8.81
C THR A 430 20.08 18.33 -7.97
N GLY A 431 20.61 19.43 -8.48
CA GLY A 431 21.62 20.21 -7.79
C GLY A 431 21.85 21.58 -8.39
N GLU A 432 22.77 22.33 -7.78
CA GLU A 432 23.31 23.51 -8.43
C GLU A 432 24.26 23.06 -9.55
N PRO A 433 24.33 23.80 -10.69
CA PRO A 433 25.27 23.45 -11.76
C PRO A 433 26.71 23.46 -11.26
N SER A 434 27.47 22.41 -11.56
CA SER A 434 28.84 22.21 -11.04
C SER A 434 29.86 23.23 -11.57
N PHE A 435 29.59 23.86 -12.73
CA PHE A 435 30.46 24.86 -13.38
C PHE A 435 29.61 26.03 -13.83
N GLY A 436 29.62 27.09 -13.07
CA GLY A 436 28.99 28.34 -13.46
C GLY A 436 29.07 29.35 -12.34
N PHE A 437 29.50 30.56 -12.68
CA PHE A 437 29.30 31.73 -11.85
C PHE A 437 27.86 32.23 -11.95
N SER A 438 26.93 31.34 -12.32
CA SER A 438 25.50 31.62 -12.36
C SER A 438 25.01 31.72 -10.91
N GLY A 439 24.39 32.83 -10.57
CA GLY A 439 23.80 33.04 -9.25
C GLY A 439 22.80 31.94 -8.93
N PHE A 440 22.33 31.89 -7.70
CA PHE A 440 21.46 30.84 -7.07
C PHE A 440 20.13 30.49 -7.80
N GLU A 441 19.98 30.90 -9.07
CA GLU A 441 18.73 30.80 -9.83
C GLU A 441 18.76 29.72 -10.91
N GLU A 442 19.93 29.09 -11.18
CA GLU A 442 20.00 27.93 -12.07
C GLU A 442 19.93 26.62 -11.28
N ARG A 443 19.11 25.68 -11.79
CA ARG A 443 18.99 24.31 -11.27
C ARG A 443 19.33 23.32 -12.37
N GLU A 444 20.15 22.33 -12.03
CA GLU A 444 20.47 21.21 -12.92
C GLU A 444 19.71 19.97 -12.49
N PHE A 445 19.14 19.28 -13.47
CA PHE A 445 18.48 17.99 -13.34
C PHE A 445 19.26 16.97 -14.15
N VAL A 446 19.52 15.81 -13.53
CA VAL A 446 20.18 14.66 -14.12
C VAL A 446 19.18 13.52 -14.13
N ILE A 447 18.84 13.01 -15.31
CA ILE A 447 17.83 11.98 -15.50
C ILE A 447 18.48 10.82 -16.24
N ASP A 448 18.50 9.63 -15.63
CA ASP A 448 19.01 8.41 -16.24
C ASP A 448 17.86 7.56 -16.78
N PHE A 449 17.97 7.20 -18.04
CA PHE A 449 17.05 6.28 -18.72
C PHE A 449 17.76 4.96 -18.99
N SER A 450 17.16 3.84 -18.60
CA SER A 450 17.71 2.52 -18.86
C SER A 450 17.84 2.27 -20.37
N ALA A 451 19.03 1.97 -20.83
CA ALA A 451 19.27 1.79 -22.27
C ALA A 451 18.74 0.45 -22.78
N GLY A 452 18.76 -0.59 -21.93
CA GLY A 452 18.49 -1.93 -22.39
C GLY A 452 19.47 -2.40 -23.48
N SER A 453 19.19 -3.52 -24.12
CA SER A 453 19.99 -4.01 -25.25
C SER A 453 19.83 -3.15 -26.52
N THR A 454 18.86 -2.25 -26.55
CA THR A 454 18.53 -1.45 -27.74
C THR A 454 19.54 -0.34 -27.98
N LEU A 455 20.00 0.36 -26.92
CA LEU A 455 20.93 1.47 -27.05
C LEU A 455 22.40 1.07 -27.16
N SER A 456 22.80 -0.10 -26.70
CA SER A 456 24.19 -0.55 -26.83
C SER A 456 24.67 -0.65 -28.28
N ASN A 457 23.75 -0.63 -29.25
CA ASN A 457 24.01 -0.68 -30.68
C ASN A 457 23.57 0.59 -31.45
N MET A 458 23.06 1.62 -30.77
CA MET A 458 22.60 2.86 -31.40
C MET A 458 23.65 3.97 -31.23
N ASP A 459 23.76 4.80 -32.24
CA ASP A 459 24.51 6.06 -32.13
C ASP A 459 23.74 7.02 -31.20
N SER A 460 24.40 7.52 -30.16
CA SER A 460 23.82 8.50 -29.22
C SER A 460 23.23 9.72 -29.93
N ASP A 461 23.78 10.09 -31.09
CA ASP A 461 23.35 11.23 -31.92
C ASP A 461 22.00 10.97 -32.61
N SER A 462 21.51 9.72 -32.62
CA SER A 462 20.20 9.37 -33.16
C SER A 462 19.03 9.58 -32.17
N ILE A 463 19.33 9.96 -30.91
CA ILE A 463 18.32 10.20 -29.87
C ILE A 463 18.03 11.69 -29.81
N ARG A 464 16.78 12.07 -30.09
CA ARG A 464 16.29 13.43 -29.90
C ARG A 464 15.69 13.58 -28.50
N ILE A 465 16.14 14.64 -27.79
CA ILE A 465 15.61 14.95 -26.47
C ILE A 465 14.59 16.07 -26.62
N GLU A 466 13.35 15.80 -26.22
CA GLU A 466 12.30 16.80 -26.12
C GLU A 466 12.17 17.27 -24.68
N ALA A 467 12.45 18.56 -24.42
CA ALA A 467 12.37 19.14 -23.10
C ALA A 467 11.51 20.39 -23.10
N SER A 468 10.67 20.55 -22.09
CA SER A 468 9.83 21.73 -21.90
C SER A 468 9.66 22.09 -20.42
N SER A 469 9.36 23.37 -20.16
CA SER A 469 9.07 23.91 -18.84
C SER A 469 7.83 24.79 -18.89
N SER A 470 6.98 24.74 -17.87
CA SER A 470 5.82 25.63 -17.75
C SER A 470 6.19 27.05 -17.34
N ALA A 471 7.35 27.24 -16.69
CA ALA A 471 7.87 28.52 -16.25
C ALA A 471 9.41 28.49 -16.16
N GLY A 472 10.06 29.64 -16.11
CA GLY A 472 11.50 29.71 -16.21
C GLY A 472 11.99 29.46 -17.64
N LYS A 473 13.29 29.33 -17.81
CA LYS A 473 13.92 29.13 -19.14
C LYS A 473 14.86 27.93 -19.09
N ILE A 474 14.64 26.95 -19.93
CA ILE A 474 15.61 25.86 -20.15
C ILE A 474 16.81 26.47 -20.89
N THR A 475 17.97 26.46 -20.26
CA THR A 475 19.21 27.08 -20.78
C THR A 475 20.10 26.07 -21.47
N ASN A 476 20.00 24.80 -21.07
CA ASN A 476 20.75 23.73 -21.71
C ASN A 476 19.99 22.40 -21.60
N VAL A 477 20.07 21.62 -22.67
CA VAL A 477 19.68 20.19 -22.67
C VAL A 477 20.72 19.42 -23.45
N SER A 478 21.26 18.37 -22.84
CA SER A 478 22.21 17.47 -23.51
C SER A 478 22.04 16.05 -23.01
N GLY A 479 22.43 15.07 -23.81
CA GLY A 479 22.37 13.66 -23.45
C GLY A 479 23.68 12.95 -23.80
N THR A 480 23.98 11.90 -23.04
CA THR A 480 25.15 11.05 -23.27
C THR A 480 24.91 9.63 -22.75
N LEU A 481 25.54 8.67 -23.36
CA LEU A 481 25.59 7.30 -22.88
C LEU A 481 26.60 7.18 -21.73
N VAL A 482 26.16 6.74 -20.57
CA VAL A 482 27.01 6.47 -19.41
C VAL A 482 27.64 5.09 -19.58
N GLN A 483 28.90 5.03 -19.96
CA GLN A 483 29.59 3.75 -20.26
C GLN A 483 29.64 2.79 -19.06
N ALA A 484 29.64 3.31 -17.84
CA ALA A 484 29.73 2.50 -16.62
C ALA A 484 28.44 1.72 -16.32
N THR A 485 27.28 2.26 -16.64
CA THR A 485 25.96 1.66 -16.38
C THR A 485 25.25 1.20 -17.65
N GLY A 486 25.60 1.78 -18.78
CA GLY A 486 24.92 1.59 -20.05
C GLY A 486 23.63 2.41 -20.20
N ASP A 487 23.33 3.29 -19.24
CA ASP A 487 22.14 4.14 -19.26
C ASP A 487 22.35 5.38 -20.14
N TYR A 488 21.26 5.93 -20.65
CA TYR A 488 21.28 7.22 -21.35
C TYR A 488 20.94 8.34 -20.38
N ARG A 489 21.92 9.21 -20.10
CA ARG A 489 21.81 10.32 -19.15
C ARG A 489 21.47 11.62 -19.85
N VAL A 490 20.41 12.26 -19.39
CA VAL A 490 20.01 13.60 -19.81
C VAL A 490 20.36 14.62 -18.74
N TYR A 491 21.01 15.71 -19.14
CA TYR A 491 21.25 16.89 -18.33
C TYR A 491 20.32 18.01 -18.80
N LEU A 492 19.56 18.59 -17.87
CA LEU A 492 18.66 19.70 -18.11
C LEU A 492 18.98 20.83 -17.14
N LYS A 493 19.24 22.05 -17.66
CA LYS A 493 19.42 23.25 -16.84
C LYS A 493 18.23 24.16 -16.97
N LEU A 494 17.65 24.53 -15.82
CA LEU A 494 16.56 25.48 -15.69
C LEU A 494 17.08 26.77 -15.03
N ASN A 495 16.97 27.90 -15.73
CA ASN A 495 17.04 29.22 -15.09
C ASN A 495 15.64 29.53 -14.55
N ALA A 496 15.53 29.61 -13.22
CA ALA A 496 14.30 29.80 -12.47
C ALA A 496 14.21 31.21 -11.85
N GLU A 497 14.89 32.21 -12.46
CA GLU A 497 14.82 33.60 -12.01
C GLU A 497 13.38 34.11 -11.95
N GLY A 498 12.96 34.56 -10.77
CA GLY A 498 11.60 35.03 -10.53
C GLY A 498 10.50 33.99 -10.61
N VAL A 499 10.85 32.70 -10.55
CA VAL A 499 9.90 31.58 -10.62
C VAL A 499 9.90 30.80 -9.32
N ASP A 500 8.71 30.55 -8.75
CA ASP A 500 8.55 29.75 -7.53
C ASP A 500 8.17 28.29 -7.83
N LEU A 501 7.62 28.01 -9.02
CA LEU A 501 7.20 26.69 -9.45
C LEU A 501 7.37 26.52 -10.96
N ALA A 502 7.91 25.39 -11.39
CA ALA A 502 7.97 24.98 -12.79
C ALA A 502 7.62 23.49 -12.93
N GLU A 503 6.75 23.17 -13.88
CA GLU A 503 6.51 21.79 -14.33
C GLU A 503 7.45 21.50 -15.48
N LEU A 504 8.30 20.51 -15.31
CA LEU A 504 9.29 20.09 -16.30
C LEU A 504 8.84 18.79 -16.97
N ARG A 505 9.15 18.67 -18.25
CA ARG A 505 8.92 17.47 -19.04
C ARG A 505 10.16 17.13 -19.86
N VAL A 506 10.58 15.88 -19.86
CA VAL A 506 11.61 15.32 -20.75
C VAL A 506 11.06 14.04 -21.38
N GLY A 507 11.13 13.96 -22.69
CA GLY A 507 10.86 12.77 -23.48
C GLY A 507 12.03 12.47 -24.41
N LEU A 508 12.19 11.21 -24.77
CA LEU A 508 13.18 10.77 -25.74
C LEU A 508 12.46 10.27 -27.00
N GLU A 509 13.01 10.61 -28.16
CA GLU A 509 12.53 10.12 -29.45
C GLU A 509 13.66 9.43 -30.21
N VAL A 510 13.32 8.32 -30.83
CA VAL A 510 14.19 7.54 -31.71
C VAL A 510 13.43 7.25 -32.99
N ALA A 511 14.02 7.59 -34.14
CA ALA A 511 13.37 7.44 -35.44
C ALA A 511 11.94 8.05 -35.50
N ASP A 512 11.79 9.28 -34.96
CA ASP A 512 10.54 10.03 -34.89
C ASP A 512 9.41 9.35 -34.10
N GLN A 513 9.75 8.42 -33.22
CA GLN A 513 8.82 7.78 -32.29
C GLN A 513 9.25 7.99 -30.85
N GLN A 514 8.28 8.20 -29.97
CA GLN A 514 8.56 8.27 -28.55
C GLN A 514 9.23 6.96 -28.11
N TRP A 515 10.34 7.09 -27.38
CA TRP A 515 11.10 5.99 -26.85
C TRP A 515 11.15 6.04 -25.33
N GLY A 516 10.69 4.99 -24.69
CA GLY A 516 10.71 4.88 -23.24
C GLY A 516 9.62 5.68 -22.52
N GLU A 517 9.94 6.10 -21.33
CA GLU A 517 9.06 6.88 -20.47
C GLU A 517 9.22 8.39 -20.71
N THR A 518 8.15 9.12 -20.46
CA THR A 518 8.18 10.57 -20.30
C THR A 518 8.44 10.90 -18.84
N TRP A 519 9.55 11.56 -18.55
CA TRP A 519 9.84 12.09 -17.24
C TRP A 519 9.11 13.41 -17.02
N LEU A 520 8.36 13.51 -15.90
CA LEU A 520 7.73 14.74 -15.43
C LEU A 520 8.28 15.08 -14.04
N TYR A 521 8.51 16.38 -13.79
CA TYR A 521 8.98 16.83 -12.48
C TYR A 521 8.38 18.18 -12.12
N ARG A 522 7.90 18.32 -10.89
CA ARG A 522 7.51 19.62 -10.34
C ARG A 522 8.66 20.15 -9.50
N TRP A 523 9.29 21.19 -10.03
CA TRP A 523 10.28 21.94 -9.26
C TRP A 523 9.61 23.08 -8.51
N THR A 524 9.98 23.27 -7.22
CA THR A 524 9.61 24.42 -6.39
C THR A 524 10.86 24.97 -5.74
N ARG A 525 10.85 26.30 -5.54
CA ARG A 525 11.96 27.03 -4.92
C ARG A 525 12.16 26.64 -3.46
#